data_e796543c4bae8bec8dd9c35f78f9b56e
#
_entry.id   e796543c4bae8bec8dd9c35f78f9b56e
#
_cell.length_a   1.000
_cell.length_b   1.000
_cell.length_c   1.000
_cell.angle_alpha   90.00
_cell.angle_beta   90.00
_cell.angle_gamma   90.00
#
_symmetry.space_group_name_H-M   'P 1'
#
loop_
_entity.id
_entity.type
_entity.pdbx_description
1 polymer ?
#
loop_
_entity_poly.entity_id
_entity_poly.type
_entity_poly.pdbx_seq_one_letter_code
_entity_poly.pdbx_strand_id
1 'polypeptide(L)'
;MTTVVAYDVKQLYHDLAAQGIDTVHFVEIHDVRQAAFLIDPLRRDRSLDSLIGGELQSIIEQIAALWQIFDWQTDAFKELPKVADIAKKFDFPLVYSLFRVEHRGIKIDKKLLEEMSKELGEEHAKLEQEMYTMAGHEFNIGSPAQLSEVLFAELQLPVAGIKKGKTAYSTDQKTLDKLRGQHPIIE
;
A
#
# COMPACT_ATOMS: atom_id res chain seq x y z
N MET A 1 15.11 -33.39 -4.14
CA MET A 1 14.19 -32.30 -4.49
C MET A 1 14.95 -31.02 -4.29
N THR A 2 14.89 -30.06 -5.23
CA THR A 2 15.71 -28.85 -5.16
C THR A 2 14.75 -27.67 -4.76
N THR A 3 15.04 -27.03 -3.64
CA THR A 3 14.32 -25.84 -3.19
C THR A 3 14.96 -24.60 -3.78
N VAL A 4 14.18 -23.73 -4.38
CA VAL A 4 14.62 -22.41 -4.81
C VAL A 4 14.45 -21.43 -3.65
N VAL A 5 15.54 -20.83 -3.23
CA VAL A 5 15.56 -19.80 -2.18
C VAL A 5 15.81 -18.45 -2.83
N ALA A 6 14.90 -17.49 -2.61
CA ALA A 6 15.07 -16.12 -3.07
C ALA A 6 14.48 -15.14 -2.06
N TYR A 7 14.93 -13.89 -2.13
CA TYR A 7 14.42 -12.83 -1.25
C TYR A 7 12.94 -12.50 -1.52
N ASP A 8 12.57 -12.42 -2.80
CA ASP A 8 11.18 -12.19 -3.28
C ASP A 8 10.99 -13.06 -4.52
N VAL A 9 10.39 -14.24 -4.35
CA VAL A 9 10.21 -15.21 -5.43
C VAL A 9 9.23 -14.71 -6.48
N LYS A 10 8.25 -13.89 -6.12
CA LYS A 10 7.32 -13.28 -7.09
C LYS A 10 8.07 -12.34 -8.02
N GLN A 11 8.95 -11.49 -7.49
CA GLN A 11 9.81 -10.63 -8.30
C GLN A 11 10.74 -11.45 -9.20
N LEU A 12 11.32 -12.54 -8.70
CA LEU A 12 12.13 -13.46 -9.51
C LEU A 12 11.34 -14.00 -10.73
N TYR A 13 10.07 -14.37 -10.56
CA TYR A 13 9.24 -14.78 -11.69
C TYR A 13 9.02 -13.64 -12.70
N HIS A 14 8.79 -12.41 -12.24
CA HIS A 14 8.67 -11.25 -13.13
C HIS A 14 9.99 -10.98 -13.90
N ASP A 15 11.11 -11.07 -13.24
CA ASP A 15 12.44 -10.86 -13.85
C ASP A 15 12.75 -11.92 -14.91
N LEU A 16 12.41 -13.18 -14.66
CA LEU A 16 12.52 -14.27 -15.62
C LEU A 16 11.60 -14.06 -16.83
N ALA A 17 10.35 -13.67 -16.59
CA ALA A 17 9.38 -13.40 -17.65
C ALA A 17 9.82 -12.21 -18.53
N ALA A 18 10.42 -11.17 -17.94
CA ALA A 18 10.98 -10.03 -18.67
C ALA A 18 12.13 -10.45 -19.62
N GLN A 19 12.79 -11.57 -19.34
CA GLN A 19 13.81 -12.19 -20.20
C GLN A 19 13.25 -13.24 -21.18
N GLY A 20 11.92 -13.38 -21.28
CA GLY A 20 11.26 -14.35 -22.12
C GLY A 20 11.17 -15.77 -21.53
N ILE A 21 11.41 -15.91 -20.23
CA ILE A 21 11.35 -17.19 -19.50
C ILE A 21 10.10 -17.17 -18.61
N ASP A 22 8.93 -17.31 -19.21
CA ASP A 22 7.63 -17.18 -18.52
C ASP A 22 6.96 -18.52 -18.18
N THR A 23 7.57 -19.65 -18.62
CA THR A 23 7.02 -21.01 -18.45
C THR A 23 7.60 -21.77 -17.27
N VAL A 24 8.57 -21.18 -16.54
CA VAL A 24 9.21 -21.83 -15.39
C VAL A 24 8.25 -21.85 -14.20
N HIS A 25 8.10 -23.03 -13.60
CA HIS A 25 7.41 -23.23 -12.34
C HIS A 25 8.31 -23.97 -11.35
N PHE A 26 8.71 -23.33 -10.29
CA PHE A 26 9.47 -23.96 -9.21
C PHE A 26 8.51 -24.73 -8.30
N VAL A 27 8.79 -26.04 -8.13
CA VAL A 27 7.91 -26.92 -7.33
C VAL A 27 8.07 -26.67 -5.83
N GLU A 28 9.31 -26.42 -5.39
CA GLU A 28 9.61 -26.04 -4.01
C GLU A 28 10.31 -24.70 -3.99
N ILE A 29 9.73 -23.77 -3.26
CA ILE A 29 10.28 -22.44 -3.06
C ILE A 29 10.36 -22.11 -1.58
N HIS A 30 11.31 -21.26 -1.22
CA HIS A 30 11.36 -20.55 0.04
C HIS A 30 11.53 -19.05 -0.26
N ASP A 31 10.47 -18.31 -0.05
CA ASP A 31 10.46 -16.84 -0.17
C ASP A 31 10.86 -16.25 1.18
N VAL A 32 12.06 -15.67 1.24
CA VAL A 32 12.65 -15.16 2.48
C VAL A 32 11.82 -14.00 3.05
N ARG A 33 11.31 -13.13 2.19
CA ARG A 33 10.50 -11.96 2.59
C ARG A 33 9.14 -12.38 3.13
N GLN A 34 8.51 -13.36 2.47
CA GLN A 34 7.23 -13.92 2.91
C GLN A 34 7.38 -14.72 4.20
N ALA A 35 8.43 -15.53 4.31
CA ALA A 35 8.74 -16.27 5.53
C ALA A 35 8.98 -15.32 6.73
N ALA A 36 9.71 -14.21 6.51
CA ALA A 36 9.91 -13.20 7.54
C ALA A 36 8.58 -12.58 8.02
N PHE A 37 7.63 -12.35 7.11
CA PHE A 37 6.28 -11.90 7.49
C PHE A 37 5.53 -12.92 8.33
N LEU A 38 5.60 -14.19 7.96
CA LEU A 38 4.88 -15.25 8.65
C LEU A 38 5.45 -15.53 10.05
N ILE A 39 6.77 -15.38 10.23
CA ILE A 39 7.45 -15.57 11.51
C ILE A 39 7.21 -14.36 12.43
N ASP A 40 7.35 -13.14 11.92
CA ASP A 40 7.11 -11.91 12.66
C ASP A 40 6.26 -10.91 11.84
N PRO A 41 4.92 -10.98 11.94
CA PRO A 41 4.03 -10.09 11.19
C PRO A 41 4.09 -8.63 11.65
N LEU A 42 4.62 -8.35 12.85
CA LEU A 42 4.73 -6.98 13.38
C LEU A 42 5.97 -6.26 12.87
N ARG A 43 6.98 -6.97 12.39
CA ARG A 43 8.18 -6.38 11.80
C ARG A 43 7.80 -5.63 10.52
N ARG A 44 8.00 -4.30 10.51
CA ARG A 44 7.64 -3.45 9.36
C ARG A 44 8.67 -3.52 8.24
N ASP A 45 9.95 -3.40 8.59
CA ASP A 45 11.05 -3.47 7.64
C ASP A 45 11.53 -4.92 7.50
N ARG A 46 11.37 -5.46 6.30
CA ARG A 46 11.76 -6.82 5.90
C ARG A 46 12.74 -6.79 4.73
N SER A 47 13.45 -5.66 4.53
CA SER A 47 14.57 -5.61 3.59
C SER A 47 15.63 -6.62 3.98
N LEU A 48 16.44 -7.05 3.00
CA LEU A 48 17.50 -8.03 3.25
C LEU A 48 18.50 -7.53 4.28
N ASP A 49 18.87 -6.24 4.19
CA ASP A 49 19.75 -5.56 5.14
C ASP A 49 19.17 -5.56 6.56
N SER A 50 17.88 -5.25 6.69
CA SER A 50 17.20 -5.27 7.97
C SER A 50 17.11 -6.69 8.57
N LEU A 51 16.89 -7.72 7.73
CA LEU A 51 16.79 -9.09 8.19
C LEU A 51 18.11 -9.64 8.70
N ILE A 52 19.22 -9.28 8.06
CA ILE A 52 20.58 -9.71 8.47
C ILE A 52 21.17 -8.80 9.56
N GLY A 53 20.63 -7.59 9.75
CA GLY A 53 21.12 -6.63 10.72
C GLY A 53 22.35 -5.85 10.30
N GLY A 54 22.57 -5.64 9.01
CA GLY A 54 23.71 -4.92 8.44
C GLY A 54 23.52 -4.56 6.98
N GLU A 55 24.26 -3.57 6.47
CA GLU A 55 24.26 -3.18 5.06
C GLU A 55 25.07 -4.19 4.23
N LEU A 56 24.52 -4.60 3.10
CA LEU A 56 25.13 -5.55 2.16
C LEU A 56 25.70 -4.79 0.96
N GLN A 57 27.02 -4.83 0.81
CA GLN A 57 27.77 -4.03 -0.17
C GLN A 57 27.94 -4.75 -1.52
N SER A 58 27.78 -6.07 -1.56
CA SER A 58 28.05 -6.87 -2.75
C SER A 58 26.98 -7.97 -2.96
N ILE A 59 26.88 -8.44 -4.20
CA ILE A 59 26.02 -9.59 -4.55
C ILE A 59 26.41 -10.87 -3.80
N ILE A 60 27.70 -11.04 -3.51
CA ILE A 60 28.20 -12.20 -2.76
C ILE A 60 27.69 -12.16 -1.32
N GLU A 61 27.73 -10.98 -0.69
CA GLU A 61 27.18 -10.78 0.67
C GLU A 61 25.67 -11.00 0.67
N GLN A 62 24.94 -10.52 -0.35
CA GLN A 62 23.50 -10.75 -0.46
C GLN A 62 23.16 -12.24 -0.57
N ILE A 63 23.93 -13.01 -1.37
CA ILE A 63 23.74 -14.46 -1.50
C ILE A 63 24.06 -15.17 -0.16
N ALA A 64 25.14 -14.78 0.51
CA ALA A 64 25.50 -15.35 1.80
C ALA A 64 24.42 -15.02 2.87
N ALA A 65 23.91 -13.80 2.89
CA ALA A 65 22.83 -13.38 3.78
C ALA A 65 21.53 -14.16 3.53
N LEU A 66 21.17 -14.41 2.27
CA LEU A 66 20.01 -15.23 1.93
C LEU A 66 20.09 -16.63 2.55
N TRP A 67 21.27 -17.28 2.48
CA TRP A 67 21.45 -18.59 3.07
C TRP A 67 21.41 -18.57 4.60
N GLN A 68 22.03 -17.58 5.23
CA GLN A 68 21.96 -17.41 6.70
C GLN A 68 20.53 -17.19 7.18
N ILE A 69 19.76 -16.33 6.48
CA ILE A 69 18.37 -16.07 6.83
C ILE A 69 17.51 -17.31 6.57
N PHE A 70 17.73 -18.03 5.48
CA PHE A 70 17.02 -19.27 5.19
C PHE A 70 17.23 -20.32 6.27
N ASP A 71 18.46 -20.53 6.75
CA ASP A 71 18.78 -21.47 7.83
C ASP A 71 18.07 -21.04 9.13
N TRP A 72 18.16 -19.76 9.49
CA TRP A 72 17.46 -19.21 10.65
C TRP A 72 15.93 -19.37 10.54
N GLN A 73 15.34 -19.06 9.39
CA GLN A 73 13.89 -19.21 9.18
C GLN A 73 13.46 -20.66 9.21
N THR A 74 14.29 -21.56 8.71
CA THR A 74 14.05 -23.01 8.77
C THR A 74 13.99 -23.50 10.20
N ASP A 75 14.89 -23.02 11.07
CA ASP A 75 14.88 -23.33 12.50
C ASP A 75 13.68 -22.69 13.21
N ALA A 76 13.37 -21.42 12.91
CA ALA A 76 12.20 -20.75 13.46
C ALA A 76 10.87 -21.47 13.11
N PHE A 77 10.78 -22.02 11.92
CA PHE A 77 9.59 -22.78 11.49
C PHE A 77 9.45 -24.13 12.25
N LYS A 78 10.54 -24.70 12.78
CA LYS A 78 10.43 -25.90 13.65
C LYS A 78 9.71 -25.57 14.96
N GLU A 79 9.92 -24.36 15.48
CA GLU A 79 9.23 -23.86 16.69
C GLU A 79 7.77 -23.40 16.39
N LEU A 80 7.46 -23.15 15.11
CA LEU A 80 6.17 -22.67 14.64
C LEU A 80 5.54 -23.63 13.60
N PRO A 81 5.27 -24.90 13.96
CA PRO A 81 4.90 -25.92 12.97
C PRO A 81 3.60 -25.63 12.21
N LYS A 82 2.63 -24.95 12.83
CA LYS A 82 1.38 -24.55 12.16
C LYS A 82 1.64 -23.47 11.13
N VAL A 83 2.54 -22.51 11.42
CA VAL A 83 2.92 -21.45 10.49
C VAL A 83 3.72 -22.03 9.33
N ALA A 84 4.64 -22.94 9.60
CA ALA A 84 5.39 -23.68 8.61
C ALA A 84 4.48 -24.47 7.65
N ASP A 85 3.43 -25.09 8.18
CA ASP A 85 2.44 -25.83 7.39
C ASP A 85 1.63 -24.89 6.47
N ILE A 86 1.21 -23.73 6.97
CA ILE A 86 0.55 -22.69 6.18
C ILE A 86 1.50 -22.18 5.09
N ALA A 87 2.74 -21.83 5.44
CA ALA A 87 3.75 -21.38 4.47
C ALA A 87 3.88 -22.33 3.29
N LYS A 88 4.07 -23.62 3.58
CA LYS A 88 4.29 -24.66 2.55
C LYS A 88 3.05 -24.99 1.73
N LYS A 89 1.87 -25.00 2.35
CA LYS A 89 0.63 -25.42 1.68
C LYS A 89 -0.07 -24.30 0.93
N PHE A 90 0.08 -23.07 1.38
CA PHE A 90 -0.69 -21.95 0.87
C PHE A 90 0.21 -20.79 0.40
N ASP A 91 1.00 -20.17 1.28
CA ASP A 91 1.67 -18.91 0.98
C ASP A 91 2.70 -19.06 -0.14
N PHE A 92 3.59 -20.03 -0.05
CA PHE A 92 4.63 -20.23 -1.06
C PHE A 92 4.03 -20.66 -2.41
N PRO A 93 3.12 -21.66 -2.51
CA PRO A 93 2.48 -22.00 -3.78
C PRO A 93 1.66 -20.84 -4.39
N LEU A 94 1.06 -20.00 -3.55
CA LEU A 94 0.26 -18.87 -4.01
C LEU A 94 1.09 -17.82 -4.77
N VAL A 95 2.38 -17.69 -4.46
CA VAL A 95 3.31 -16.76 -5.13
C VAL A 95 3.28 -16.92 -6.65
N TYR A 96 3.33 -18.14 -7.15
CA TYR A 96 3.27 -18.41 -8.59
C TYR A 96 1.91 -18.03 -9.20
N SER A 97 0.82 -18.32 -8.48
CA SER A 97 -0.52 -17.95 -8.93
C SER A 97 -0.71 -16.44 -9.02
N LEU A 98 -0.20 -15.70 -8.03
CA LEU A 98 -0.21 -14.25 -8.02
C LEU A 98 0.63 -13.67 -9.16
N PHE A 99 1.84 -14.17 -9.37
CA PHE A 99 2.67 -13.81 -10.52
C PHE A 99 1.89 -13.97 -11.83
N ARG A 100 1.24 -15.13 -12.05
CA ARG A 100 0.49 -15.39 -13.29
C ARG A 100 -0.66 -14.41 -13.50
N VAL A 101 -1.37 -14.06 -12.44
CA VAL A 101 -2.46 -13.07 -12.51
C VAL A 101 -1.90 -11.69 -12.87
N GLU A 102 -0.84 -11.26 -12.20
CA GLU A 102 -0.18 -9.98 -12.44
C GLU A 102 0.44 -9.91 -13.84
N HIS A 103 1.11 -10.98 -14.27
CA HIS A 103 1.75 -11.06 -15.60
C HIS A 103 0.72 -11.03 -16.73
N ARG A 104 -0.43 -11.70 -16.55
CA ARG A 104 -1.53 -11.67 -17.52
C ARG A 104 -2.20 -10.30 -17.59
N GLY A 105 -2.31 -9.63 -16.45
CA GLY A 105 -2.99 -8.34 -16.30
C GLY A 105 -4.51 -8.43 -16.52
N ILE A 106 -5.14 -7.26 -16.50
CA ILE A 106 -6.58 -7.09 -16.74
C ILE A 106 -6.73 -6.06 -17.86
N LYS A 107 -7.59 -6.36 -18.81
CA LYS A 107 -7.96 -5.39 -19.85
C LYS A 107 -8.86 -4.32 -19.25
N ILE A 108 -8.46 -3.07 -19.37
CA ILE A 108 -9.25 -1.92 -18.97
C ILE A 108 -9.77 -1.18 -20.21
N ASP A 109 -10.98 -0.62 -20.10
CA ASP A 109 -11.54 0.25 -21.13
C ASP A 109 -10.98 1.67 -20.93
N LYS A 110 -9.91 1.99 -21.66
CA LYS A 110 -9.26 3.30 -21.58
C LYS A 110 -10.21 4.44 -21.95
N LYS A 111 -11.05 4.22 -22.95
CA LYS A 111 -11.96 5.26 -23.44
C LYS A 111 -12.99 5.62 -22.38
N LEU A 112 -13.59 4.61 -21.74
CA LEU A 112 -14.52 4.82 -20.63
C LEU A 112 -13.84 5.58 -19.48
N LEU A 113 -12.62 5.20 -19.11
CA LEU A 113 -11.90 5.88 -18.01
C LEU A 113 -11.53 7.33 -18.36
N GLU A 114 -11.19 7.61 -19.61
CA GLU A 114 -10.93 8.97 -20.11
C GLU A 114 -12.19 9.83 -20.09
N GLU A 115 -13.33 9.29 -20.54
CA GLU A 115 -14.63 9.95 -20.47
C GLU A 115 -15.03 10.25 -19.01
N MET A 116 -14.94 9.26 -18.12
CA MET A 116 -15.22 9.44 -16.69
C MET A 116 -14.28 10.47 -16.04
N SER A 117 -12.99 10.44 -16.38
CA SER A 117 -12.00 11.40 -15.86
C SER A 117 -12.33 12.84 -16.29
N LYS A 118 -12.80 13.02 -17.52
CA LYS A 118 -13.22 14.33 -18.03
C LYS A 118 -14.48 14.83 -17.31
N GLU A 119 -15.50 14.00 -17.23
CA GLU A 119 -16.77 14.33 -16.52
C GLU A 119 -16.53 14.70 -15.07
N LEU A 120 -15.76 13.87 -14.33
CA LEU A 120 -15.42 14.14 -12.94
C LEU A 120 -14.56 15.39 -12.79
N GLY A 121 -13.65 15.66 -13.75
CA GLY A 121 -12.83 16.87 -13.75
C GLY A 121 -13.65 18.15 -13.95
N GLU A 122 -14.66 18.12 -14.84
CA GLU A 122 -15.58 19.23 -15.05
C GLU A 122 -16.46 19.48 -13.81
N GLU A 123 -16.97 18.41 -13.19
CA GLU A 123 -17.76 18.51 -11.97
C GLU A 123 -16.92 19.03 -10.78
N HIS A 124 -15.70 18.51 -10.63
CA HIS A 124 -14.77 18.98 -9.60
C HIS A 124 -14.48 20.48 -9.75
N ALA A 125 -14.14 20.92 -10.96
CA ALA A 125 -13.86 22.35 -11.21
C ALA A 125 -15.09 23.25 -10.90
N LYS A 126 -16.30 22.77 -11.21
CA LYS A 126 -17.54 23.45 -10.88
C LYS A 126 -17.74 23.57 -9.37
N LEU A 127 -17.61 22.46 -8.64
CA LEU A 127 -17.73 22.45 -7.18
C LEU A 127 -16.67 23.32 -6.50
N GLU A 128 -15.45 23.29 -6.98
CA GLU A 128 -14.36 24.14 -6.49
C GLU A 128 -14.70 25.63 -6.65
N GLN A 129 -15.22 26.03 -7.80
CA GLN A 129 -15.64 27.39 -8.06
C GLN A 129 -16.84 27.83 -7.18
N GLU A 130 -17.77 26.92 -6.95
CA GLU A 130 -18.90 27.16 -6.01
C GLU A 130 -18.37 27.35 -4.58
N MET A 131 -17.41 26.55 -4.12
CA MET A 131 -16.78 26.70 -2.81
C MET A 131 -16.05 28.04 -2.67
N TYR A 132 -15.28 28.46 -3.69
CA TYR A 132 -14.61 29.77 -3.69
C TYR A 132 -15.62 30.92 -3.65
N THR A 133 -16.73 30.79 -4.35
CA THR A 133 -17.81 31.79 -4.32
C THR A 133 -18.43 31.90 -2.93
N MET A 134 -18.63 30.77 -2.24
CA MET A 134 -19.17 30.75 -0.87
C MET A 134 -18.18 31.26 0.17
N ALA A 135 -16.89 31.00 -0.02
CA ALA A 135 -15.80 31.50 0.84
C ALA A 135 -15.48 32.99 0.59
N GLY A 136 -15.79 33.49 -0.62
CA GLY A 136 -15.44 34.85 -1.06
C GLY A 136 -14.02 35.01 -1.61
N HIS A 137 -13.22 33.97 -1.62
CA HIS A 137 -11.85 33.94 -2.13
C HIS A 137 -11.41 32.52 -2.51
N GLU A 138 -10.35 32.40 -3.28
CA GLU A 138 -9.69 31.13 -3.59
C GLU A 138 -8.82 30.67 -2.41
N PHE A 139 -8.83 29.37 -2.15
CA PHE A 139 -7.99 28.73 -1.14
C PHE A 139 -7.70 27.27 -1.54
N ASN A 140 -6.70 26.64 -0.94
CA ASN A 140 -6.42 25.25 -1.21
C ASN A 140 -7.38 24.34 -0.42
N ILE A 141 -8.44 23.86 -1.08
CA ILE A 141 -9.45 22.95 -0.52
C ILE A 141 -8.82 21.65 -0.02
N GLY A 142 -7.76 21.15 -0.68
CA GLY A 142 -6.98 19.98 -0.26
C GLY A 142 -6.08 20.23 0.95
N SER A 143 -6.00 21.46 1.47
CA SER A 143 -5.25 21.79 2.68
C SER A 143 -6.16 21.77 3.91
N PRO A 144 -6.04 20.81 4.84
CA PRO A 144 -6.86 20.77 6.05
C PRO A 144 -6.77 22.05 6.90
N ALA A 145 -5.62 22.73 6.88
CA ALA A 145 -5.44 23.97 7.63
C ALA A 145 -6.25 25.11 7.04
N GLN A 146 -6.16 25.34 5.71
CA GLN A 146 -6.92 26.39 5.04
C GLN A 146 -8.43 26.10 5.05
N LEU A 147 -8.81 24.85 4.81
CA LEU A 147 -10.21 24.44 4.92
C LEU A 147 -10.77 24.68 6.32
N SER A 148 -9.99 24.35 7.37
CA SER A 148 -10.40 24.64 8.76
C SER A 148 -10.56 26.15 9.03
N GLU A 149 -9.68 26.97 8.46
CA GLU A 149 -9.77 28.43 8.59
C GLU A 149 -11.05 28.96 7.94
N VAL A 150 -11.31 28.57 6.70
CA VAL A 150 -12.53 28.97 5.98
C VAL A 150 -13.79 28.52 6.73
N LEU A 151 -13.87 27.26 7.11
CA LEU A 151 -15.09 26.73 7.74
C LEU A 151 -15.35 27.32 9.13
N PHE A 152 -14.32 27.45 9.97
CA PHE A 152 -14.52 27.76 11.39
C PHE A 152 -14.16 29.20 11.77
N ALA A 153 -13.23 29.86 11.08
CA ALA A 153 -12.87 31.25 11.36
C ALA A 153 -13.66 32.22 10.50
N GLU A 154 -13.82 31.98 9.20
CA GLU A 154 -14.48 32.88 8.26
C GLU A 154 -15.99 32.64 8.21
N LEU A 155 -16.44 31.43 7.92
CA LEU A 155 -17.86 31.06 7.85
C LEU A 155 -18.48 30.77 9.22
N GLN A 156 -17.69 30.75 10.30
CA GLN A 156 -18.12 30.62 11.70
C GLN A 156 -19.03 29.42 11.97
N LEU A 157 -18.79 28.28 11.30
CA LEU A 157 -19.54 27.07 11.52
C LEU A 157 -19.38 26.56 12.96
N PRO A 158 -20.39 25.86 13.52
CA PRO A 158 -20.36 25.44 14.92
C PRO A 158 -19.27 24.42 15.18
N VAL A 159 -18.45 24.66 16.20
CA VAL A 159 -17.32 23.79 16.59
C VAL A 159 -17.67 22.80 17.70
N ALA A 160 -18.94 22.76 18.14
CA ALA A 160 -19.36 21.87 19.21
C ALA A 160 -19.16 20.38 18.85
N GLY A 161 -18.39 19.67 19.67
CA GLY A 161 -18.08 18.25 19.44
C GLY A 161 -17.07 17.97 18.32
N ILE A 162 -16.37 19.01 17.81
CA ILE A 162 -15.31 18.88 16.82
C ILE A 162 -13.96 18.84 17.53
N LYS A 163 -13.14 17.87 17.13
CA LYS A 163 -11.79 17.69 17.68
C LYS A 163 -10.88 18.82 17.21
N LYS A 164 -10.24 19.51 18.16
CA LYS A 164 -9.20 20.50 17.86
C LYS A 164 -7.81 19.88 17.93
N GLY A 165 -7.05 20.03 16.87
CA GLY A 165 -5.63 19.72 16.82
C GLY A 165 -4.78 20.80 17.52
N LYS A 166 -3.46 20.78 17.31
CA LYS A 166 -2.56 21.82 17.87
C LYS A 166 -2.82 23.21 17.26
N THR A 167 -3.15 23.27 15.98
CA THR A 167 -3.26 24.51 15.19
C THR A 167 -4.63 24.75 14.60
N ALA A 168 -5.42 23.72 14.31
CA ALA A 168 -6.68 23.81 13.58
C ALA A 168 -7.71 22.79 14.08
N TYR A 169 -8.98 23.01 13.79
CA TYR A 169 -10.02 22.00 13.97
C TYR A 169 -9.91 20.91 12.91
N SER A 170 -10.37 19.69 13.25
CA SER A 170 -10.39 18.58 12.28
C SER A 170 -11.38 18.88 11.15
N THR A 171 -10.96 18.56 9.93
CA THR A 171 -11.77 18.61 8.70
C THR A 171 -11.89 17.21 8.10
N ASP A 172 -11.79 16.17 8.93
CA ASP A 172 -12.01 14.80 8.50
C ASP A 172 -13.48 14.54 8.12
N GLN A 173 -13.71 13.46 7.37
CA GLN A 173 -15.04 13.09 6.90
C GLN A 173 -16.08 13.06 8.03
N LYS A 174 -15.71 12.56 9.22
CA LYS A 174 -16.61 12.48 10.37
C LYS A 174 -17.01 13.87 10.91
N THR A 175 -16.09 14.82 10.78
CA THR A 175 -16.36 16.21 11.16
C THR A 175 -17.27 16.89 10.14
N LEU A 176 -16.99 16.72 8.84
CA LEU A 176 -17.82 17.26 7.77
C LEU A 176 -19.24 16.67 7.82
N ASP A 177 -19.38 15.38 8.06
CA ASP A 177 -20.69 14.72 8.22
C ASP A 177 -21.54 15.32 9.37
N LYS A 178 -20.89 15.77 10.45
CA LYS A 178 -21.61 16.45 11.56
C LYS A 178 -22.08 17.86 11.21
N LEU A 179 -21.42 18.50 10.25
CA LEU A 179 -21.72 19.85 9.79
C LEU A 179 -22.75 19.89 8.66
N ARG A 180 -23.18 18.74 8.15
CA ARG A 180 -24.20 18.67 7.10
C ARG A 180 -25.46 19.44 7.49
N GLY A 181 -26.01 20.17 6.54
CA GLY A 181 -27.18 21.03 6.74
C GLY A 181 -26.87 22.34 7.47
N GLN A 182 -25.61 22.59 7.90
CA GLN A 182 -25.26 23.86 8.56
C GLN A 182 -24.89 24.96 7.56
N HIS A 183 -24.30 24.57 6.43
CA HIS A 183 -23.92 25.52 5.37
C HIS A 183 -23.76 24.77 4.03
N PRO A 184 -24.16 25.39 2.88
CA PRO A 184 -24.07 24.74 1.56
C PRO A 184 -22.67 24.26 1.16
N ILE A 185 -21.59 24.88 1.67
CA ILE A 185 -20.20 24.48 1.40
C ILE A 185 -19.85 23.08 1.91
N ILE A 186 -20.70 22.50 2.77
CA ILE A 186 -20.48 21.16 3.36
C ILE A 186 -21.14 20.06 2.53
N GLU A 187 -22.15 20.39 1.73
CA GLU A 187 -22.90 19.44 0.88
C GLU A 187 -22.13 19.11 -0.39
#